data_a23719c9e226fa9cc2ab7baf4f169c22
#
_entry.id   a23719c9e226fa9cc2ab7baf4f169c22
#
_cell.length_a   1.000
_cell.length_b   1.000
_cell.length_c   1.000
_cell.angle_alpha   90.00
_cell.angle_beta   90.00
_cell.angle_gamma   90.00
#
_symmetry.space_group_name_H-M   'P 1'
#
loop_
_entity.id
_entity.type
_entity.pdbx_description
1 polymer ?
#
loop_
_entity_poly.entity_id
_entity_poly.type
_entity_poly.pdbx_seq_one_letter_code
_entity_poly.pdbx_strand_id
1 'polypeptide(L)'
;MWYNNVNGDASINNSMATKTAKSSDDAKENNSTLGKYLKKFMDSWTYAQQNYHQVWEDNWKLYRNIRVKKNHPGTIEAFVPMVNSTVNTIVASLFNSNPTVKYIPNRADQDAETDILNDVYQDFARRDGWALKNKINGRQGVITGNYFAYYEWMPDDNGGYVHKEIVPIRDAIIDPNAHNLGDAEYVGRRFFTSKKSLEEATIYNPETGKVEKRYKDLSDVQEGQGVGGVDSESDKAKKDEALGSVSPDRASQVEIIEIWTHKEVVVIANRKLVIEQRENPYYTLSKSRYEQRKLAHELERAQTLQESLGTEDIGPFDEEFNEHNAGLIPFAHGCEYPDVSLVYGSSDVDIIADEQELLNTLTELNIEAVLYQLFPERRIDPKFADKIDNLDPAPGKVYPLPMGAMDWQNPPAIPTNAFAERNNLKGEIREAASVSEISKGITATDSTTATEIKAMLGQADIRIREKADNLAQGFFMQEATIVFKLLQLYADDDYMVRKVGEDGINFEEVDMARFKGEYTPMVTLDVQAQLEKSEKQEAYTNAFQMIIADPTNNLMAAKEIMYPKMMPDLNQEEIERIITQEQPPMAPMAPEAPAEEINPEMQDLGAQDVIAQDQAIMQEEQPIYG
;
A
#
# COMPACT_ATOMS: atom_id res chain seq x y z
N MET A 1 -30.34 -78.94 -20.43
CA MET A 1 -30.01 -78.07 -19.30
C MET A 1 -28.70 -77.37 -19.60
N TRP A 2 -28.68 -76.44 -20.49
CA TRP A 2 -27.55 -75.55 -20.81
C TRP A 2 -28.15 -74.38 -21.63
N TYR A 3 -28.53 -73.33 -20.95
CA TYR A 3 -28.73 -72.02 -21.55
C TYR A 3 -28.98 -71.04 -20.37
N ASN A 4 -27.99 -70.26 -20.12
CA ASN A 4 -28.06 -68.91 -19.52
C ASN A 4 -26.71 -68.57 -18.86
N ASN A 5 -25.83 -67.90 -19.60
CA ASN A 5 -24.81 -66.98 -19.10
C ASN A 5 -24.01 -66.39 -20.30
N VAL A 6 -24.64 -65.51 -21.08
CA VAL A 6 -23.90 -64.73 -22.09
C VAL A 6 -24.21 -63.20 -21.97
N ASN A 7 -25.05 -62.78 -21.08
CA ASN A 7 -25.43 -61.37 -20.97
C ASN A 7 -24.73 -60.57 -19.82
N GLY A 8 -23.78 -61.19 -19.08
CA GLY A 8 -23.03 -60.49 -18.01
C GLY A 8 -21.80 -59.71 -18.48
N ASP A 9 -21.12 -60.20 -19.51
CA ASP A 9 -19.80 -59.64 -19.93
C ASP A 9 -19.90 -58.41 -20.83
N ALA A 10 -21.00 -58.21 -21.57
CA ALA A 10 -21.16 -57.05 -22.43
C ALA A 10 -21.43 -55.73 -21.70
N SER A 11 -22.07 -55.80 -20.52
CA SER A 11 -22.35 -54.60 -19.71
C SER A 11 -21.11 -54.14 -18.89
N ILE A 12 -20.27 -55.09 -18.47
CA ILE A 12 -19.03 -54.78 -17.74
C ILE A 12 -17.99 -54.22 -18.70
N ASN A 13 -17.87 -54.76 -19.91
CA ASN A 13 -16.94 -54.23 -20.91
C ASN A 13 -17.39 -52.86 -21.46
N ASN A 14 -18.69 -52.59 -21.60
CA ASN A 14 -19.19 -51.26 -22.00
C ASN A 14 -19.02 -50.25 -20.86
N SER A 15 -19.11 -50.65 -19.58
CA SER A 15 -18.88 -49.74 -18.46
C SER A 15 -17.39 -49.46 -18.26
N MET A 16 -16.50 -50.43 -18.54
CA MET A 16 -15.04 -50.20 -18.53
C MET A 16 -14.57 -49.39 -19.75
N ALA A 17 -15.13 -49.67 -20.96
CA ALA A 17 -14.82 -48.88 -22.15
C ALA A 17 -15.30 -47.42 -22.06
N THR A 18 -16.48 -47.18 -21.48
CA THR A 18 -16.97 -45.82 -21.21
C THR A 18 -16.19 -45.12 -20.10
N LYS A 19 -15.74 -45.84 -19.06
CA LYS A 19 -14.85 -45.25 -18.02
C LYS A 19 -13.47 -44.94 -18.58
N THR A 20 -12.87 -45.82 -19.40
CA THR A 20 -11.55 -45.55 -20.03
C THR A 20 -11.65 -44.48 -21.11
N ALA A 21 -12.72 -44.40 -21.88
CA ALA A 21 -12.93 -43.30 -22.81
C ALA A 21 -13.13 -41.94 -22.13
N LYS A 22 -13.95 -41.88 -21.07
CA LYS A 22 -14.06 -40.68 -20.24
C LYS A 22 -12.72 -40.26 -19.60
N SER A 23 -11.94 -41.19 -19.04
CA SER A 23 -10.64 -40.85 -18.48
C SER A 23 -9.61 -40.39 -19.52
N SER A 24 -9.70 -40.86 -20.77
CA SER A 24 -8.82 -40.41 -21.86
C SER A 24 -9.21 -39.04 -22.42
N ASP A 25 -10.48 -38.70 -22.41
CA ASP A 25 -10.96 -37.39 -22.85
C ASP A 25 -10.72 -36.33 -21.77
N ASP A 26 -10.96 -36.64 -20.51
CA ASP A 26 -10.60 -35.79 -19.37
C ASP A 26 -9.08 -35.51 -19.31
N ALA A 27 -8.25 -36.52 -19.60
CA ALA A 27 -6.79 -36.35 -19.66
C ALA A 27 -6.34 -35.48 -20.85
N LYS A 28 -7.01 -35.56 -21.99
CA LYS A 28 -6.72 -34.69 -23.15
C LYS A 28 -7.16 -33.26 -22.89
N GLU A 29 -8.30 -33.06 -22.28
CA GLU A 29 -8.81 -31.75 -21.92
C GLU A 29 -7.93 -31.06 -20.88
N ASN A 30 -7.52 -31.77 -19.82
CA ASN A 30 -6.56 -31.29 -18.83
C ASN A 30 -5.21 -30.91 -19.46
N ASN A 31 -4.69 -31.69 -20.38
CA ASN A 31 -3.45 -31.35 -21.08
C ASN A 31 -3.60 -30.12 -21.98
N SER A 32 -4.74 -29.93 -22.62
CA SER A 32 -5.05 -28.74 -23.42
C SER A 32 -5.15 -27.49 -22.55
N THR A 33 -5.84 -27.59 -21.43
CA THR A 33 -5.98 -26.52 -20.44
C THR A 33 -4.63 -26.17 -19.84
N LEU A 34 -3.85 -27.17 -19.40
CA LEU A 34 -2.49 -26.96 -18.88
C LEU A 34 -1.63 -26.19 -19.89
N GLY A 35 -1.61 -26.60 -21.15
CA GLY A 35 -0.81 -25.95 -22.20
C GLY A 35 -1.20 -24.47 -22.39
N LYS A 36 -2.50 -24.18 -22.45
CA LYS A 36 -3.05 -22.83 -22.61
C LYS A 36 -2.64 -21.91 -21.45
N TYR A 37 -2.85 -22.35 -20.21
CA TYR A 37 -2.61 -21.51 -19.03
C TYR A 37 -1.14 -21.44 -18.64
N LEU A 38 -0.38 -22.51 -18.88
CA LEU A 38 1.08 -22.48 -18.71
C LEU A 38 1.73 -21.48 -19.68
N LYS A 39 1.22 -21.38 -20.92
CA LYS A 39 1.67 -20.37 -21.89
C LYS A 39 1.39 -18.96 -21.35
N LYS A 40 0.19 -18.66 -20.87
CA LYS A 40 -0.15 -17.36 -20.25
C LYS A 40 0.80 -17.02 -19.11
N PHE A 41 1.07 -17.97 -18.23
CA PHE A 41 2.07 -17.81 -17.16
C PHE A 41 3.47 -17.50 -17.69
N MET A 42 3.94 -18.27 -18.67
CA MET A 42 5.29 -18.09 -19.23
C MET A 42 5.45 -16.76 -19.97
N ASP A 43 4.42 -16.32 -20.70
CA ASP A 43 4.42 -15.02 -21.40
C ASP A 43 4.54 -13.87 -20.40
N SER A 44 3.71 -13.86 -19.34
CA SER A 44 3.79 -12.88 -18.24
C SER A 44 5.12 -12.92 -17.51
N TRP A 45 5.56 -14.12 -17.10
CA TRP A 45 6.78 -14.31 -16.35
C TRP A 45 8.03 -13.86 -17.11
N THR A 46 8.13 -14.27 -18.39
CA THR A 46 9.28 -13.93 -19.24
C THR A 46 9.34 -12.41 -19.48
N TYR A 47 8.20 -11.77 -19.71
CA TYR A 47 8.12 -10.33 -19.87
C TYR A 47 8.61 -9.60 -18.60
N ALA A 48 8.07 -9.96 -17.44
CA ALA A 48 8.48 -9.36 -16.17
C ALA A 48 9.95 -9.64 -15.83
N GLN A 49 10.44 -10.84 -16.11
CA GLN A 49 11.83 -11.24 -15.86
C GLN A 49 12.82 -10.43 -16.70
N GLN A 50 12.51 -10.23 -17.96
CA GLN A 50 13.41 -9.52 -18.88
C GLN A 50 13.47 -8.01 -18.61
N ASN A 51 12.36 -7.40 -18.17
CA ASN A 51 12.25 -5.97 -18.10
C ASN A 51 12.33 -5.41 -16.67
N TYR A 52 11.90 -6.17 -15.64
CA TYR A 52 11.65 -5.59 -14.32
C TYR A 52 12.31 -6.33 -13.16
N HIS A 53 12.41 -7.69 -13.18
CA HIS A 53 12.84 -8.43 -11.99
C HIS A 53 14.21 -8.01 -11.48
N GLN A 54 15.16 -7.73 -12.37
CA GLN A 54 16.51 -7.29 -11.96
C GLN A 54 16.45 -5.92 -11.28
N VAL A 55 15.70 -4.98 -11.83
CA VAL A 55 15.54 -3.63 -11.26
C VAL A 55 14.91 -3.71 -9.87
N TRP A 56 13.81 -4.47 -9.73
CA TRP A 56 13.16 -4.67 -8.43
C TRP A 56 14.08 -5.31 -7.39
N GLU A 57 14.91 -6.29 -7.78
CA GLU A 57 15.88 -6.92 -6.89
C GLU A 57 16.96 -5.91 -6.44
N ASP A 58 17.48 -5.12 -7.35
CA ASP A 58 18.50 -4.12 -7.05
C ASP A 58 17.94 -3.01 -6.14
N ASN A 59 16.70 -2.57 -6.36
CA ASN A 59 16.02 -1.63 -5.47
C ASN A 59 15.84 -2.20 -4.05
N TRP A 60 15.47 -3.48 -3.92
CA TRP A 60 15.41 -4.14 -2.63
C TRP A 60 16.77 -4.25 -1.95
N LYS A 61 17.86 -4.45 -2.69
CA LYS A 61 19.22 -4.42 -2.14
C LYS A 61 19.56 -3.04 -1.60
N LEU A 62 19.30 -1.97 -2.38
CA LEU A 62 19.51 -0.59 -1.95
C LEU A 62 18.73 -0.26 -0.67
N TYR A 63 17.46 -0.63 -0.62
CA TYR A 63 16.64 -0.46 0.59
C TYR A 63 17.22 -1.19 1.81
N ARG A 64 17.82 -2.37 1.64
CA ARG A 64 18.45 -3.17 2.69
C ARG A 64 19.90 -2.82 2.97
N ASN A 65 20.40 -1.75 2.38
CA ASN A 65 21.78 -1.28 2.52
C ASN A 65 22.81 -2.30 1.99
N ILE A 66 22.48 -3.01 0.92
CA ILE A 66 23.36 -3.95 0.24
C ILE A 66 23.86 -3.30 -1.04
N ARG A 67 25.18 -3.38 -1.31
CA ARG A 67 25.77 -2.83 -2.53
C ARG A 67 25.28 -3.59 -3.77
N VAL A 68 24.82 -2.86 -4.79
CA VAL A 68 24.41 -3.41 -6.07
C VAL A 68 25.63 -3.55 -6.99
N LYS A 69 26.45 -2.49 -7.08
CA LYS A 69 27.65 -2.47 -7.92
C LYS A 69 28.81 -1.89 -7.13
N LYS A 70 29.99 -2.48 -7.32
CA LYS A 70 31.25 -1.93 -6.84
C LYS A 70 31.98 -1.31 -8.03
N ASN A 71 32.03 0.02 -8.04
CA ASN A 71 32.57 0.76 -9.20
C ASN A 71 34.07 1.06 -9.10
N HIS A 72 34.75 0.68 -8.01
CA HIS A 72 36.18 0.90 -7.83
C HIS A 72 36.85 -0.32 -7.16
N PRO A 73 38.16 -0.51 -7.37
CA PRO A 73 38.88 -1.68 -6.85
C PRO A 73 39.24 -1.60 -5.36
N GLY A 74 38.72 -0.63 -4.61
CA GLY A 74 38.97 -0.46 -3.18
C GLY A 74 38.53 -1.65 -2.34
N THR A 75 39.03 -1.73 -1.12
CA THR A 75 38.78 -2.84 -0.19
C THR A 75 37.66 -2.54 0.81
N ILE A 76 37.32 -1.26 0.98
CA ILE A 76 36.33 -0.81 1.94
C ILE A 76 34.95 -0.82 1.27
N GLU A 77 33.97 -1.32 2.00
CA GLU A 77 32.57 -1.21 1.63
C GLU A 77 31.87 -0.33 2.67
N ALA A 78 31.26 0.76 2.21
CA ALA A 78 30.46 1.66 3.03
C ALA A 78 29.09 1.87 2.37
N PHE A 79 28.06 2.03 3.18
CA PHE A 79 26.72 2.30 2.72
C PHE A 79 26.12 3.47 3.49
N VAL A 80 25.55 4.42 2.76
CA VAL A 80 24.80 5.54 3.35
C VAL A 80 23.31 5.27 3.17
N PRO A 81 22.51 5.04 4.24
CA PRO A 81 21.14 4.52 4.13
C PRO A 81 20.11 5.58 3.75
N MET A 82 20.31 6.29 2.62
CA MET A 82 19.37 7.33 2.18
C MET A 82 18.07 6.72 1.66
N VAL A 83 18.15 5.69 0.81
CA VAL A 83 16.97 4.97 0.26
C VAL A 83 16.10 4.41 1.39
N ASN A 84 16.70 3.74 2.37
CA ASN A 84 15.96 3.18 3.52
C ASN A 84 15.19 4.26 4.29
N SER A 85 15.87 5.37 4.60
CA SER A 85 15.25 6.50 5.31
C SER A 85 14.09 7.11 4.50
N THR A 86 14.28 7.29 3.19
CA THR A 86 13.29 7.88 2.27
C THR A 86 12.05 7.00 2.17
N VAL A 87 12.21 5.72 1.85
CA VAL A 87 11.11 4.76 1.75
C VAL A 87 10.29 4.70 3.04
N ASN A 88 10.95 4.60 4.19
CA ASN A 88 10.23 4.54 5.46
C ASN A 88 9.47 5.83 5.79
N THR A 89 10.00 7.01 5.40
CA THR A 89 9.28 8.29 5.56
C THR A 89 8.04 8.34 4.69
N ILE A 90 8.14 7.98 3.41
CA ILE A 90 7.01 7.97 2.48
C ILE A 90 5.93 6.98 2.94
N VAL A 91 6.32 5.76 3.30
CA VAL A 91 5.37 4.75 3.81
C VAL A 91 4.68 5.21 5.10
N ALA A 92 5.40 5.85 6.01
CA ALA A 92 4.81 6.39 7.23
C ALA A 92 3.80 7.50 6.94
N SER A 93 4.07 8.35 5.93
CA SER A 93 3.15 9.41 5.53
C SER A 93 1.90 8.89 4.83
N LEU A 94 2.04 7.90 3.92
CA LEU A 94 0.92 7.40 3.11
C LEU A 94 0.02 6.40 3.85
N PHE A 95 0.57 5.59 4.76
CA PHE A 95 -0.13 4.47 5.41
C PHE A 95 -0.26 4.64 6.92
N ASN A 96 -0.61 5.84 7.35
CA ASN A 96 -0.85 6.12 8.78
C ASN A 96 -2.15 5.47 9.28
N SER A 97 -3.20 5.48 8.46
CA SER A 97 -4.50 4.89 8.74
C SER A 97 -5.02 4.06 7.56
N ASN A 98 -6.11 3.32 7.77
CA ASN A 98 -6.83 2.68 6.67
C ASN A 98 -7.58 3.73 5.84
N PRO A 99 -7.78 3.49 4.53
CA PRO A 99 -8.56 4.39 3.69
C PRO A 99 -10.04 4.44 4.12
N THR A 100 -10.68 5.59 3.95
CA THR A 100 -12.12 5.76 4.09
C THR A 100 -12.78 5.58 2.74
N VAL A 101 -13.82 4.74 2.68
CA VAL A 101 -14.52 4.39 1.44
C VAL A 101 -15.96 4.89 1.51
N LYS A 102 -16.39 5.62 0.48
CA LYS A 102 -17.80 5.98 0.26
C LYS A 102 -18.29 5.33 -1.02
N TYR A 103 -19.45 4.71 -0.97
CA TYR A 103 -20.08 4.11 -2.15
C TYR A 103 -21.17 5.04 -2.68
N ILE A 104 -21.08 5.41 -3.96
CA ILE A 104 -22.04 6.30 -4.61
C ILE A 104 -22.91 5.45 -5.52
N PRO A 105 -24.26 5.55 -5.39
CA PRO A 105 -25.16 4.82 -6.26
C PRO A 105 -25.04 5.31 -7.71
N ASN A 106 -25.04 4.36 -8.66
CA ASN A 106 -24.95 4.69 -10.08
C ASN A 106 -26.32 5.01 -10.69
N ARG A 107 -27.41 4.70 -10.00
CA ARG A 107 -28.78 4.94 -10.42
C ARG A 107 -29.58 5.63 -9.30
N ALA A 108 -30.58 6.42 -9.70
CA ALA A 108 -31.42 7.15 -8.77
C ALA A 108 -32.40 6.29 -7.96
N ASP A 109 -32.61 5.05 -8.37
CA ASP A 109 -33.46 4.05 -7.70
C ASP A 109 -32.70 3.21 -6.66
N GLN A 110 -31.39 3.41 -6.54
CA GLN A 110 -30.55 2.73 -5.57
C GLN A 110 -30.51 3.47 -4.24
N ASP A 111 -30.26 2.71 -3.18
CA ASP A 111 -30.14 3.28 -1.84
C ASP A 111 -28.91 4.22 -1.76
N ALA A 112 -29.14 5.44 -1.29
CA ALA A 112 -28.09 6.44 -1.12
C ALA A 112 -27.48 6.41 0.30
N GLU A 113 -28.08 5.68 1.24
CA GLU A 113 -27.56 5.50 2.61
C GLU A 113 -26.49 4.40 2.63
N THR A 114 -25.30 4.74 2.19
CA THR A 114 -24.20 3.79 2.00
C THR A 114 -23.10 3.88 3.06
N ASP A 115 -23.26 4.72 4.07
CA ASP A 115 -22.23 4.90 5.12
C ASP A 115 -21.94 3.61 5.90
N ILE A 116 -22.95 2.75 6.04
CA ILE A 116 -22.81 1.43 6.67
C ILE A 116 -21.81 0.53 5.92
N LEU A 117 -21.68 0.67 4.60
CA LEU A 117 -20.73 -0.10 3.80
C LEU A 117 -19.27 0.27 4.12
N ASN A 118 -19.01 1.53 4.52
CA ASN A 118 -17.69 1.90 5.03
C ASN A 118 -17.40 1.21 6.38
N ASP A 119 -18.41 1.08 7.25
CA ASP A 119 -18.25 0.39 8.53
C ASP A 119 -17.94 -1.10 8.32
N VAL A 120 -18.58 -1.74 7.33
CA VAL A 120 -18.26 -3.11 6.88
C VAL A 120 -16.82 -3.20 6.40
N TYR A 121 -16.39 -2.28 5.53
CA TYR A 121 -15.01 -2.23 5.04
C TYR A 121 -14.01 -2.08 6.19
N GLN A 122 -14.26 -1.18 7.13
CA GLN A 122 -13.41 -0.97 8.31
C GLN A 122 -13.41 -2.17 9.26
N ASP A 123 -14.53 -2.90 9.38
CA ASP A 123 -14.58 -4.13 10.18
C ASP A 123 -13.72 -5.23 9.56
N PHE A 124 -13.79 -5.43 8.23
CA PHE A 124 -12.89 -6.35 7.54
C PHE A 124 -11.43 -5.97 7.72
N ALA A 125 -11.11 -4.68 7.56
CA ALA A 125 -9.77 -4.16 7.75
C ALA A 125 -9.22 -4.43 9.17
N ARG A 126 -10.08 -4.33 10.20
CA ARG A 126 -9.70 -4.65 11.59
C ARG A 126 -9.55 -6.15 11.83
N ARG A 127 -10.50 -6.97 11.35
CA ARG A 127 -10.45 -8.43 11.54
C ARG A 127 -9.21 -9.05 10.91
N ASP A 128 -8.84 -8.63 9.73
CA ASP A 128 -7.74 -9.18 8.95
C ASP A 128 -6.41 -8.39 9.05
N GLY A 129 -6.36 -7.36 9.90
CA GLY A 129 -5.14 -6.61 10.18
C GLY A 129 -4.59 -5.83 8.98
N TRP A 130 -5.45 -5.22 8.17
CA TRP A 130 -5.07 -4.54 6.93
C TRP A 130 -4.11 -3.37 7.14
N ALA A 131 -4.13 -2.73 8.29
CA ALA A 131 -3.19 -1.64 8.61
C ALA A 131 -1.71 -2.06 8.45
N LEU A 132 -1.35 -3.27 8.92
CA LEU A 132 -0.01 -3.81 8.73
C LEU A 132 0.21 -4.27 7.28
N LYS A 133 -0.77 -4.94 6.68
CA LYS A 133 -0.70 -5.39 5.28
C LYS A 133 -0.53 -4.23 4.32
N ASN A 134 -1.24 -3.11 4.54
CA ASN A 134 -1.10 -1.89 3.77
C ASN A 134 0.30 -1.28 3.88
N LYS A 135 0.91 -1.26 5.08
CA LYS A 135 2.30 -0.81 5.26
C LYS A 135 3.31 -1.73 4.55
N ILE A 136 3.06 -3.04 4.53
CA ILE A 136 3.91 -4.00 3.80
C ILE A 136 3.79 -3.77 2.29
N ASN A 137 2.56 -3.65 1.77
CA ASN A 137 2.30 -3.36 0.36
C ASN A 137 2.82 -1.97 -0.03
N GLY A 138 2.65 -0.98 0.85
CA GLY A 138 3.19 0.36 0.68
C GLY A 138 4.71 0.37 0.51
N ARG A 139 5.40 -0.42 1.33
CA ARG A 139 6.85 -0.57 1.21
C ARG A 139 7.24 -1.24 -0.10
N GLN A 140 6.47 -2.26 -0.55
CA GLN A 140 6.66 -2.86 -1.86
C GLN A 140 6.45 -1.82 -2.98
N GLY A 141 5.35 -1.05 -2.94
CA GLY A 141 5.03 -0.04 -3.93
C GLY A 141 6.13 1.01 -4.08
N VAL A 142 6.55 1.63 -2.99
CA VAL A 142 7.61 2.66 -2.99
C VAL A 142 8.97 2.11 -3.47
N ILE A 143 9.25 0.80 -3.28
CA ILE A 143 10.51 0.18 -3.73
C ILE A 143 10.44 -0.28 -5.17
N THR A 144 9.31 -0.81 -5.62
CA THR A 144 9.16 -1.47 -6.94
C THR A 144 8.25 -0.74 -7.91
N GLY A 145 7.64 0.38 -7.48
CA GLY A 145 6.66 1.12 -8.25
C GLY A 145 5.27 0.49 -8.31
N ASN A 146 5.05 -0.67 -7.65
CA ASN A 146 3.85 -1.47 -7.86
C ASN A 146 3.26 -1.98 -6.55
N TYR A 147 1.97 -1.76 -6.36
CA TYR A 147 1.15 -2.29 -5.28
C TYR A 147 0.35 -3.47 -5.83
N PHE A 148 0.34 -4.61 -5.15
CA PHE A 148 -0.40 -5.77 -5.66
C PHE A 148 -0.95 -6.62 -4.50
N ALA A 149 -2.25 -6.93 -4.54
CA ALA A 149 -2.91 -7.73 -3.52
C ALA A 149 -4.00 -8.63 -4.13
N TYR A 150 -4.25 -9.75 -3.46
CA TYR A 150 -5.29 -10.72 -3.75
C TYR A 150 -6.34 -10.70 -2.63
N TYR A 151 -7.60 -10.93 -2.96
CA TYR A 151 -8.72 -10.89 -2.03
C TYR A 151 -9.54 -12.19 -2.13
N GLU A 152 -9.90 -12.73 -0.98
CA GLU A 152 -10.69 -13.96 -0.88
C GLU A 152 -11.67 -13.85 0.27
N TRP A 153 -12.88 -14.43 0.08
CA TRP A 153 -13.84 -14.52 1.16
C TRP A 153 -13.48 -15.64 2.12
N MET A 154 -13.40 -15.32 3.40
CA MET A 154 -13.15 -16.27 4.48
C MET A 154 -14.40 -16.41 5.33
N PRO A 155 -15.04 -17.60 5.34
CA PRO A 155 -16.20 -17.85 6.20
C PRO A 155 -15.78 -17.90 7.67
N ASP A 156 -16.58 -17.29 8.52
CA ASP A 156 -16.47 -17.41 9.98
C ASP A 156 -17.87 -17.55 10.62
N ASP A 157 -17.92 -17.71 11.95
CA ASP A 157 -19.18 -17.86 12.69
C ASP A 157 -20.07 -16.60 12.67
N ASN A 158 -19.54 -15.47 12.21
CA ASN A 158 -20.22 -14.18 12.11
C ASN A 158 -20.56 -13.77 10.66
N GLY A 159 -20.69 -14.73 9.75
CA GLY A 159 -21.05 -14.49 8.35
C GLY A 159 -19.87 -14.30 7.41
N GLY A 160 -18.61 -14.32 7.90
CA GLY A 160 -17.40 -14.23 7.09
C GLY A 160 -16.85 -12.81 6.94
N TYR A 161 -15.69 -12.71 6.29
CA TYR A 161 -15.00 -11.45 6.00
C TYR A 161 -14.10 -11.59 4.77
N VAL A 162 -13.67 -10.47 4.22
CA VAL A 162 -12.71 -10.46 3.10
C VAL A 162 -11.29 -10.51 3.65
N HIS A 163 -10.57 -11.57 3.30
CA HIS A 163 -9.13 -11.71 3.54
C HIS A 163 -8.34 -11.04 2.44
N LYS A 164 -7.35 -10.24 2.82
CA LYS A 164 -6.39 -9.57 1.94
C LYS A 164 -5.03 -10.22 2.04
N GLU A 165 -4.48 -10.70 0.94
CA GLU A 165 -3.12 -11.23 0.86
C GLU A 165 -2.25 -10.29 0.01
N ILE A 166 -1.11 -9.86 0.56
CA ILE A 166 -0.13 -9.09 -0.21
C ILE A 166 0.70 -10.05 -1.03
N VAL A 167 0.60 -9.93 -2.33
CA VAL A 167 1.36 -10.76 -3.28
C VAL A 167 2.63 -10.02 -3.68
N PRO A 168 3.83 -10.62 -3.53
CA PRO A 168 5.04 -10.02 -4.04
C PRO A 168 4.92 -9.77 -5.55
N ILE A 169 5.22 -8.55 -6.00
CA ILE A 169 5.05 -8.19 -7.42
C ILE A 169 5.83 -9.11 -8.37
N ARG A 170 6.96 -9.66 -7.92
CA ARG A 170 7.72 -10.66 -8.64
C ARG A 170 6.91 -11.94 -8.91
N ASP A 171 6.00 -12.28 -8.01
CA ASP A 171 5.16 -13.48 -8.09
C ASP A 171 3.76 -13.17 -8.67
N ALA A 172 3.52 -11.93 -9.08
CA ALA A 172 2.32 -11.53 -9.81
C ALA A 172 2.37 -12.01 -11.26
N ILE A 173 1.22 -12.40 -11.77
CA ILE A 173 1.02 -12.83 -13.16
C ILE A 173 0.01 -11.85 -13.76
N ILE A 174 0.47 -10.95 -14.61
CA ILE A 174 -0.39 -9.95 -15.26
C ILE A 174 -0.20 -10.09 -16.77
N ASP A 175 -1.27 -9.95 -17.53
CA ASP A 175 -1.21 -9.96 -18.99
C ASP A 175 -0.26 -8.88 -19.51
N PRO A 176 0.82 -9.21 -20.22
CA PRO A 176 1.79 -8.22 -20.71
C PRO A 176 1.21 -7.29 -21.79
N ASN A 177 0.06 -7.60 -22.37
CA ASN A 177 -0.61 -6.75 -23.35
C ASN A 177 -1.56 -5.74 -22.71
N ALA A 178 -1.81 -5.84 -21.41
CA ALA A 178 -2.69 -4.92 -20.70
C ALA A 178 -1.96 -3.62 -20.34
N HIS A 179 -2.68 -2.50 -20.38
CA HIS A 179 -2.18 -1.20 -19.90
C HIS A 179 -2.55 -1.00 -18.41
N ASN A 180 -3.65 -1.60 -17.99
CA ASN A 180 -4.12 -1.59 -16.60
C ASN A 180 -4.80 -2.94 -16.30
N LEU A 181 -5.12 -3.18 -15.02
CA LEU A 181 -5.70 -4.47 -14.63
C LEU A 181 -7.10 -4.70 -15.21
N GLY A 182 -7.85 -3.64 -15.52
CA GLY A 182 -9.18 -3.73 -16.13
C GLY A 182 -9.16 -4.26 -17.56
N ASP A 183 -8.06 -4.03 -18.29
CA ASP A 183 -7.87 -4.48 -19.67
C ASP A 183 -7.25 -5.88 -19.76
N ALA A 184 -6.78 -6.43 -18.62
CA ALA A 184 -6.08 -7.69 -18.59
C ALA A 184 -7.01 -8.88 -18.89
N GLU A 185 -6.64 -9.71 -19.88
CA GLU A 185 -7.38 -10.94 -20.18
C GLU A 185 -7.27 -11.95 -19.02
N TYR A 186 -6.14 -11.93 -18.30
CA TYR A 186 -5.89 -12.79 -17.16
C TYR A 186 -4.99 -12.11 -16.13
N VAL A 187 -5.23 -12.43 -14.89
CA VAL A 187 -4.38 -12.03 -13.75
C VAL A 187 -4.21 -13.23 -12.82
N GLY A 188 -3.11 -13.32 -12.15
CA GLY A 188 -2.87 -14.43 -11.24
C GLY A 188 -1.72 -14.18 -10.29
N ARG A 189 -1.40 -15.23 -9.54
CA ARG A 189 -0.30 -15.23 -8.58
C ARG A 189 0.43 -16.56 -8.57
N ARG A 190 1.68 -16.52 -8.19
CA ARG A 190 2.51 -17.68 -7.90
C ARG A 190 2.84 -17.70 -6.43
N PHE A 191 2.69 -18.84 -5.78
CA PHE A 191 3.08 -19.01 -4.39
C PHE A 191 3.56 -20.42 -4.12
N PHE A 192 4.19 -20.63 -2.96
CA PHE A 192 4.73 -21.92 -2.56
C PHE A 192 4.07 -22.34 -1.25
N THR A 193 3.62 -23.59 -1.20
CA THR A 193 2.93 -24.14 -0.03
C THR A 193 3.27 -25.63 0.16
N SER A 194 2.99 -26.17 1.33
CA SER A 194 3.15 -27.61 1.57
C SER A 194 1.96 -28.40 0.99
N LYS A 195 2.19 -29.66 0.63
CA LYS A 195 1.09 -30.55 0.20
C LYS A 195 0.00 -30.67 1.26
N LYS A 196 0.38 -30.71 2.53
CA LYS A 196 -0.57 -30.76 3.66
C LYS A 196 -1.50 -29.53 3.69
N SER A 197 -0.95 -28.34 3.48
CA SER A 197 -1.78 -27.12 3.42
C SER A 197 -2.76 -27.13 2.24
N LEU A 198 -2.38 -27.74 1.11
CA LEU A 198 -3.30 -27.95 -0.02
C LEU A 198 -4.42 -28.93 0.31
N GLU A 199 -4.13 -30.01 1.05
CA GLU A 199 -5.13 -31.00 1.49
C GLU A 199 -6.12 -30.43 2.51
N GLU A 200 -5.69 -29.46 3.30
CA GLU A 200 -6.50 -28.77 4.32
C GLU A 200 -7.21 -27.53 3.75
N ALA A 201 -6.85 -27.06 2.55
CA ALA A 201 -7.45 -25.88 1.94
C ALA A 201 -8.94 -26.07 1.69
N THR A 202 -9.72 -25.08 2.10
CA THR A 202 -11.18 -25.07 1.96
C THR A 202 -11.62 -23.85 1.17
N ILE A 203 -12.80 -23.96 0.55
CA ILE A 203 -13.46 -22.88 -0.17
C ILE A 203 -14.93 -22.83 0.24
N TYR A 204 -15.47 -21.63 0.38
CA TYR A 204 -16.90 -21.45 0.60
C TYR A 204 -17.64 -21.51 -0.73
N ASN A 205 -18.65 -22.39 -0.79
CA ASN A 205 -19.52 -22.50 -1.97
C ASN A 205 -20.80 -21.69 -1.70
N PRO A 206 -21.03 -20.58 -2.40
CA PRO A 206 -22.19 -19.72 -2.19
C PRO A 206 -23.51 -20.38 -2.55
N GLU A 207 -23.52 -21.38 -3.48
CA GLU A 207 -24.73 -22.08 -3.87
C GLU A 207 -25.22 -23.06 -2.80
N THR A 208 -24.29 -23.71 -2.11
CA THR A 208 -24.60 -24.71 -1.08
C THR A 208 -24.57 -24.14 0.34
N GLY A 209 -24.02 -22.92 0.53
CA GLY A 209 -23.79 -22.30 1.83
C GLY A 209 -22.80 -23.09 2.71
N LYS A 210 -21.95 -23.95 2.12
CA LYS A 210 -21.07 -24.85 2.86
C LYS A 210 -19.60 -24.63 2.51
N VAL A 211 -18.76 -24.88 3.49
CA VAL A 211 -17.32 -24.95 3.31
C VAL A 211 -16.96 -26.33 2.78
N GLU A 212 -16.35 -26.38 1.61
CA GLU A 212 -15.92 -27.62 0.94
C GLU A 212 -14.40 -27.65 0.80
N LYS A 213 -13.82 -28.84 0.60
CA LYS A 213 -12.39 -28.92 0.25
C LYS A 213 -12.15 -28.28 -1.12
N ARG A 214 -11.20 -27.38 -1.19
CA ARG A 214 -10.86 -26.67 -2.42
C ARG A 214 -10.31 -27.62 -3.49
N TYR A 215 -9.35 -28.45 -3.12
CA TYR A 215 -8.69 -29.37 -4.05
C TYR A 215 -9.16 -30.81 -3.79
N LYS A 216 -9.67 -31.49 -4.83
CA LYS A 216 -10.30 -32.82 -4.68
C LYS A 216 -9.31 -33.96 -4.88
N ASP A 217 -8.31 -33.80 -5.74
CA ASP A 217 -7.32 -34.85 -6.04
C ASP A 217 -5.89 -34.29 -6.09
N LEU A 218 -5.12 -34.63 -5.05
CA LEU A 218 -3.73 -34.23 -4.88
C LEU A 218 -2.78 -35.44 -4.89
N SER A 219 -3.25 -36.62 -5.33
CA SER A 219 -2.45 -37.86 -5.33
C SER A 219 -1.17 -37.70 -6.14
N ASP A 220 -1.25 -37.05 -7.30
CA ASP A 220 -0.15 -36.89 -8.26
C ASP A 220 0.73 -35.66 -7.98
N VAL A 221 0.37 -34.85 -6.97
CA VAL A 221 1.18 -33.70 -6.56
C VAL A 221 2.36 -34.18 -5.71
N GLN A 222 3.57 -33.93 -6.19
CA GLN A 222 4.81 -34.31 -5.50
C GLN A 222 5.48 -33.05 -4.95
N GLU A 223 5.97 -33.15 -3.71
CA GLU A 223 6.79 -32.09 -3.10
C GLU A 223 8.18 -32.08 -3.73
N GLY A 224 8.78 -30.89 -3.80
CA GLY A 224 10.16 -30.74 -4.30
C GLY A 224 10.35 -30.86 -5.80
N GLN A 225 9.33 -31.14 -6.60
CA GLN A 225 9.41 -31.14 -8.06
C GLN A 225 9.10 -29.76 -8.69
N GLY A 226 9.08 -28.72 -7.91
CA GLY A 226 9.05 -27.36 -8.41
C GLY A 226 10.29 -27.10 -9.21
N VAL A 227 10.19 -27.36 -10.51
CA VAL A 227 10.75 -26.54 -11.53
C VAL A 227 12.23 -26.62 -11.87
N GLY A 228 12.49 -27.31 -12.91
CA GLY A 228 13.61 -26.96 -13.77
C GLY A 228 13.41 -25.58 -14.39
N GLY A 229 14.25 -24.62 -14.12
CA GLY A 229 14.58 -23.58 -15.05
C GLY A 229 14.38 -22.12 -14.63
N VAL A 230 13.53 -21.77 -13.70
CA VAL A 230 13.29 -20.33 -13.40
C VAL A 230 13.68 -19.94 -11.97
N ASP A 231 13.65 -20.88 -11.03
CA ASP A 231 14.29 -20.70 -9.72
C ASP A 231 15.52 -21.62 -9.64
N SER A 232 16.54 -21.30 -10.44
CA SER A 232 17.84 -21.97 -10.36
C SER A 232 18.50 -21.68 -9.00
N GLU A 233 19.50 -22.49 -8.62
CA GLU A 233 20.32 -22.19 -7.44
C GLU A 233 20.89 -20.77 -7.49
N SER A 234 21.16 -20.23 -8.69
CA SER A 234 21.60 -18.86 -8.90
C SER A 234 20.53 -17.82 -8.54
N ASP A 235 19.25 -18.08 -8.82
CA ASP A 235 18.15 -17.18 -8.44
C ASP A 235 17.88 -17.26 -6.94
N LYS A 236 18.04 -18.43 -6.33
CA LYS A 236 17.98 -18.59 -4.88
C LYS A 236 19.11 -17.80 -4.21
N ALA A 237 20.35 -17.92 -4.69
CA ALA A 237 21.50 -17.19 -4.17
C ALA A 237 21.32 -15.66 -4.30
N LYS A 238 20.83 -15.15 -5.44
CA LYS A 238 20.52 -13.74 -5.63
C LYS A 238 19.42 -13.25 -4.69
N LYS A 239 18.39 -14.08 -4.47
CA LYS A 239 17.31 -13.77 -3.56
C LYS A 239 17.78 -13.77 -2.11
N ASP A 240 18.64 -14.70 -1.73
CA ASP A 240 19.26 -14.76 -0.41
C ASP A 240 20.17 -13.54 -0.18
N GLU A 241 20.96 -13.16 -1.18
CA GLU A 241 21.77 -11.95 -1.15
C GLU A 241 20.91 -10.69 -1.02
N ALA A 242 19.85 -10.56 -1.83
CA ALA A 242 18.93 -9.42 -1.76
C ALA A 242 18.14 -9.35 -0.46
N LEU A 243 17.86 -10.48 0.18
CA LEU A 243 17.16 -10.58 1.45
C LEU A 243 18.11 -10.40 2.64
N GLY A 244 19.43 -10.51 2.44
CA GLY A 244 20.41 -10.53 3.54
C GLY A 244 20.19 -11.71 4.50
N SER A 245 19.50 -12.74 4.06
CA SER A 245 19.18 -13.95 4.83
C SER A 245 18.99 -15.14 3.90
N VAL A 246 19.20 -16.33 4.40
CA VAL A 246 18.95 -17.57 3.66
C VAL A 246 17.45 -17.68 3.34
N SER A 247 17.08 -17.86 2.07
CA SER A 247 15.70 -18.13 1.69
C SER A 247 15.23 -19.45 2.27
N PRO A 248 13.92 -19.58 2.60
CA PRO A 248 13.35 -20.86 3.02
C PRO A 248 13.67 -21.97 2.01
N ASP A 249 14.00 -23.15 2.50
CA ASP A 249 14.19 -24.32 1.64
C ASP A 249 12.83 -24.68 1.00
N ARG A 250 12.76 -24.54 -0.34
CA ARG A 250 11.56 -24.84 -1.13
C ARG A 250 11.53 -26.28 -1.64
N ALA A 251 12.55 -27.08 -1.30
CA ALA A 251 12.62 -28.48 -1.73
C ALA A 251 11.45 -29.34 -1.25
N SER A 252 10.81 -28.96 -0.13
CA SER A 252 9.63 -29.63 0.43
C SER A 252 8.29 -28.92 0.11
N GLN A 253 8.31 -27.91 -0.76
CA GLN A 253 7.11 -27.15 -1.12
C GLN A 253 6.65 -27.45 -2.54
N VAL A 254 5.36 -27.20 -2.78
CA VAL A 254 4.71 -27.27 -4.09
C VAL A 254 4.58 -25.87 -4.63
N GLU A 255 5.02 -25.63 -5.86
CA GLU A 255 4.77 -24.38 -6.58
C GLU A 255 3.33 -24.38 -7.06
N ILE A 256 2.58 -23.35 -6.72
CA ILE A 256 1.21 -23.15 -7.16
C ILE A 256 1.13 -21.90 -8.03
N ILE A 257 0.49 -22.05 -9.18
CA ILE A 257 0.19 -20.99 -10.14
C ILE A 257 -1.32 -20.90 -10.23
N GLU A 258 -1.88 -19.82 -9.74
CA GLU A 258 -3.32 -19.53 -9.76
C GLU A 258 -3.58 -18.43 -10.77
N ILE A 259 -4.38 -18.70 -11.80
CA ILE A 259 -4.71 -17.78 -12.89
C ILE A 259 -6.22 -17.60 -12.96
N TRP A 260 -6.64 -16.35 -12.90
CA TRP A 260 -8.02 -15.91 -13.03
C TRP A 260 -8.24 -15.26 -14.38
N THR A 261 -9.30 -15.64 -15.03
CA THR A 261 -9.89 -14.95 -16.15
C THR A 261 -11.30 -14.49 -15.79
N HIS A 262 -11.93 -13.69 -16.60
CA HIS A 262 -13.32 -13.31 -16.35
C HIS A 262 -14.28 -14.51 -16.29
N LYS A 263 -13.99 -15.60 -17.02
CA LYS A 263 -14.87 -16.77 -17.12
C LYS A 263 -14.48 -17.93 -16.21
N GLU A 264 -13.19 -18.18 -16.01
CA GLU A 264 -12.71 -19.38 -15.31
C GLU A 264 -11.48 -19.12 -14.44
N VAL A 265 -11.30 -19.97 -13.46
CA VAL A 265 -10.14 -19.99 -12.57
C VAL A 265 -9.44 -21.32 -12.74
N VAL A 266 -8.12 -21.28 -12.95
CA VAL A 266 -7.29 -22.47 -13.11
C VAL A 266 -6.12 -22.42 -12.15
N VAL A 267 -5.91 -23.51 -11.43
CA VAL A 267 -4.79 -23.68 -10.50
C VAL A 267 -3.90 -24.83 -10.95
N ILE A 268 -2.63 -24.53 -11.14
CA ILE A 268 -1.61 -25.46 -11.64
C ILE A 268 -0.58 -25.71 -10.55
N ALA A 269 -0.31 -26.99 -10.28
CA ALA A 269 0.77 -27.41 -9.38
C ALA A 269 2.03 -27.79 -10.17
N ASN A 270 3.19 -27.28 -9.70
CA ASN A 270 4.53 -27.61 -10.23
C ASN A 270 4.65 -27.48 -11.76
N ARG A 271 3.83 -26.64 -12.41
CA ARG A 271 3.77 -26.45 -13.87
C ARG A 271 3.45 -27.73 -14.67
N LYS A 272 2.92 -28.75 -13.99
CA LYS A 272 2.70 -30.07 -14.58
C LYS A 272 1.27 -30.56 -14.47
N LEU A 273 0.54 -30.15 -13.44
CA LEU A 273 -0.76 -30.70 -13.10
C LEU A 273 -1.76 -29.59 -12.84
N VAL A 274 -2.91 -29.62 -13.51
CA VAL A 274 -4.07 -28.78 -13.17
C VAL A 274 -4.76 -29.43 -11.98
N ILE A 275 -4.77 -28.78 -10.82
CA ILE A 275 -5.38 -29.27 -9.59
C ILE A 275 -6.79 -28.69 -9.33
N GLU A 276 -7.11 -27.57 -9.98
CA GLU A 276 -8.43 -26.96 -9.95
C GLU A 276 -8.72 -26.30 -11.28
N GLN A 277 -9.91 -26.53 -11.83
CA GLN A 277 -10.51 -25.75 -12.89
C GLN A 277 -11.98 -25.56 -12.56
N ARG A 278 -12.41 -24.33 -12.43
CA ARG A 278 -13.80 -23.97 -12.12
C ARG A 278 -14.22 -22.71 -12.86
N GLU A 279 -15.53 -22.54 -13.07
CA GLU A 279 -16.04 -21.26 -13.51
C GLU A 279 -15.76 -20.17 -12.46
N ASN A 280 -15.54 -18.95 -12.93
CA ASN A 280 -15.43 -17.81 -12.05
C ASN A 280 -16.80 -17.59 -11.35
N PRO A 281 -16.89 -17.68 -10.01
CA PRO A 281 -18.18 -17.63 -9.32
C PRO A 281 -18.92 -16.31 -9.56
N TYR A 282 -18.17 -15.24 -9.80
CA TYR A 282 -18.77 -13.95 -10.10
C TYR A 282 -19.36 -13.89 -11.52
N TYR A 283 -18.72 -14.55 -12.48
CA TYR A 283 -19.26 -14.68 -13.84
C TYR A 283 -20.60 -15.42 -13.83
N THR A 284 -20.68 -16.53 -13.13
CA THR A 284 -21.91 -17.33 -12.96
C THR A 284 -23.01 -16.48 -12.32
N LEU A 285 -22.70 -15.73 -11.26
CA LEU A 285 -23.65 -14.84 -10.60
C LEU A 285 -24.13 -13.72 -11.52
N SER A 286 -23.21 -13.06 -12.24
CA SER A 286 -23.54 -11.99 -13.17
C SER A 286 -24.44 -12.48 -14.30
N LYS A 287 -24.19 -13.68 -14.82
CA LYS A 287 -25.02 -14.32 -15.83
C LYS A 287 -26.42 -14.65 -15.28
N SER A 288 -26.51 -15.22 -14.09
CA SER A 288 -27.79 -15.50 -13.44
C SER A 288 -28.60 -14.22 -13.21
N ARG A 289 -27.99 -13.15 -12.75
CA ARG A 289 -28.64 -11.85 -12.56
C ARG A 289 -29.13 -11.24 -13.89
N TYR A 290 -28.37 -11.39 -14.96
CA TYR A 290 -28.80 -10.96 -16.31
C TYR A 290 -30.02 -11.75 -16.79
N GLU A 291 -30.00 -13.08 -16.62
CA GLU A 291 -31.13 -13.95 -17.00
C GLU A 291 -32.38 -13.62 -16.16
N GLN A 292 -32.24 -13.33 -14.88
CA GLN A 292 -33.35 -12.89 -14.03
C GLN A 292 -33.92 -11.54 -14.45
N ARG A 293 -33.08 -10.55 -14.79
CA ARG A 293 -33.54 -9.25 -15.32
C ARG A 293 -34.28 -9.40 -16.62
N LYS A 294 -33.76 -10.21 -17.52
CA LYS A 294 -34.42 -10.52 -18.80
C LYS A 294 -35.78 -11.15 -18.59
N LEU A 295 -35.88 -12.13 -17.71
CA LEU A 295 -37.15 -12.79 -17.41
C LEU A 295 -38.15 -11.84 -16.76
N ALA A 296 -37.71 -10.98 -15.83
CA ALA A 296 -38.54 -9.98 -15.19
C ALA A 296 -39.12 -8.99 -16.21
N HIS A 297 -38.27 -8.48 -17.13
CA HIS A 297 -38.70 -7.58 -18.22
C HIS A 297 -39.69 -8.26 -19.17
N GLU A 298 -39.47 -9.53 -19.56
CA GLU A 298 -40.39 -10.29 -20.40
C GLU A 298 -41.75 -10.49 -19.71
N LEU A 299 -41.75 -10.73 -18.38
CA LEU A 299 -42.95 -10.82 -17.57
C LEU A 299 -43.73 -9.49 -17.52
N GLU A 300 -43.02 -8.39 -17.23
CA GLU A 300 -43.59 -7.03 -17.21
C GLU A 300 -44.19 -6.66 -18.58
N ARG A 301 -43.47 -6.95 -19.64
CA ARG A 301 -43.95 -6.77 -21.02
C ARG A 301 -45.24 -7.55 -21.29
N ALA A 302 -45.28 -8.82 -20.86
CA ALA A 302 -46.47 -9.67 -21.02
C ALA A 302 -47.66 -9.14 -20.23
N GLN A 303 -47.44 -8.63 -19.01
CA GLN A 303 -48.48 -8.01 -18.16
C GLN A 303 -49.01 -6.72 -18.80
N THR A 304 -48.13 -5.82 -19.25
CA THR A 304 -48.51 -4.56 -19.89
C THR A 304 -49.32 -4.80 -21.17
N LEU A 305 -48.89 -5.76 -22.00
CA LEU A 305 -49.65 -6.14 -23.21
C LEU A 305 -51.04 -6.73 -22.89
N GLN A 306 -51.12 -7.46 -21.76
CA GLN A 306 -52.41 -8.00 -21.32
C GLN A 306 -53.33 -6.93 -20.75
N GLU A 307 -52.81 -6.01 -19.94
CA GLU A 307 -53.57 -4.91 -19.33
C GLU A 307 -54.01 -3.86 -20.37
N SER A 308 -53.16 -3.52 -21.32
CA SER A 308 -53.43 -2.54 -22.38
C SER A 308 -54.19 -3.10 -23.58
N LEU A 309 -54.63 -4.35 -23.56
CA LEU A 309 -55.25 -5.06 -24.69
C LEU A 309 -54.41 -4.99 -26.00
N GLY A 310 -53.07 -4.94 -25.83
CA GLY A 310 -52.13 -4.94 -26.96
C GLY A 310 -51.88 -3.55 -27.57
N THR A 311 -52.31 -2.47 -26.93
CA THR A 311 -52.08 -1.10 -27.43
C THR A 311 -50.76 -0.47 -26.94
N GLU A 312 -50.21 -0.98 -25.84
CA GLU A 312 -48.92 -0.53 -25.29
C GLU A 312 -47.93 -1.69 -25.21
N ASP A 313 -46.77 -1.53 -25.82
CA ASP A 313 -45.66 -2.49 -25.76
C ASP A 313 -44.40 -1.74 -25.28
N ILE A 314 -43.81 -2.19 -24.16
CA ILE A 314 -42.55 -1.63 -23.64
C ILE A 314 -41.31 -2.05 -24.45
N GLY A 315 -41.49 -2.83 -25.52
CA GLY A 315 -40.42 -3.26 -26.40
C GLY A 315 -39.67 -4.49 -25.92
N PRO A 316 -38.78 -5.03 -26.73
CA PRO A 316 -37.94 -6.16 -26.38
C PRO A 316 -36.86 -5.75 -25.35
N PHE A 317 -36.30 -6.74 -24.65
CA PHE A 317 -35.15 -6.53 -23.77
C PHE A 317 -33.90 -6.31 -24.65
N ASP A 318 -33.37 -5.08 -24.68
CA ASP A 318 -32.27 -4.69 -25.58
C ASP A 318 -30.87 -4.77 -24.90
N GLU A 319 -30.78 -5.17 -23.63
CA GLU A 319 -29.53 -5.30 -22.93
C GLU A 319 -28.78 -6.58 -23.37
N GLU A 320 -27.57 -6.47 -23.91
CA GLU A 320 -26.71 -7.62 -24.23
C GLU A 320 -25.83 -8.00 -23.04
N PHE A 321 -25.64 -9.30 -22.80
CA PHE A 321 -24.74 -9.77 -21.76
C PHE A 321 -23.28 -9.55 -22.16
N ASN A 322 -22.60 -8.68 -21.43
CA ASN A 322 -21.19 -8.41 -21.67
C ASN A 322 -20.32 -9.48 -21.01
N GLU A 323 -19.96 -10.50 -21.77
CA GLU A 323 -19.13 -11.62 -21.29
C GLU A 323 -17.73 -11.21 -20.84
N HIS A 324 -17.16 -10.13 -21.41
CA HIS A 324 -15.81 -9.70 -21.07
C HIS A 324 -15.70 -9.09 -19.67
N ASN A 325 -16.75 -8.40 -19.21
CA ASN A 325 -16.73 -7.71 -17.92
C ASN A 325 -17.57 -8.42 -16.84
N ALA A 326 -18.14 -9.60 -17.17
CA ALA A 326 -19.06 -10.28 -16.27
C ALA A 326 -18.39 -10.91 -15.05
N GLY A 327 -17.11 -11.31 -15.16
CA GLY A 327 -16.38 -11.98 -14.08
C GLY A 327 -15.52 -11.01 -13.27
N LEU A 328 -15.49 -11.19 -11.95
CA LEU A 328 -14.57 -10.49 -11.07
C LEU A 328 -13.22 -11.18 -11.04
N ILE A 329 -12.16 -10.43 -11.26
CA ILE A 329 -10.78 -10.84 -11.00
C ILE A 329 -10.39 -10.24 -9.63
N PRO A 330 -10.22 -11.06 -8.57
CA PRO A 330 -10.08 -10.56 -7.19
C PRO A 330 -8.64 -10.11 -6.88
N PHE A 331 -8.06 -9.32 -7.75
CA PHE A 331 -6.75 -8.70 -7.58
C PHE A 331 -6.87 -7.20 -7.72
N ALA A 332 -6.17 -6.46 -6.87
CA ALA A 332 -5.97 -5.03 -7.04
C ALA A 332 -4.51 -4.75 -7.36
N HIS A 333 -4.28 -3.88 -8.33
CA HIS A 333 -2.98 -3.40 -8.74
C HIS A 333 -3.00 -1.88 -8.84
N GLY A 334 -1.95 -1.25 -8.36
CA GLY A 334 -1.74 0.19 -8.50
C GLY A 334 -0.28 0.48 -8.73
N CYS A 335 0.01 1.61 -9.36
CA CYS A 335 1.36 2.08 -9.62
C CYS A 335 1.64 3.33 -8.80
N GLU A 336 2.86 3.51 -8.33
CA GLU A 336 3.29 4.75 -7.69
C GLU A 336 3.37 5.89 -8.71
N TYR A 337 4.04 5.61 -9.83
CA TYR A 337 4.08 6.47 -11.00
C TYR A 337 3.58 5.66 -12.20
N PRO A 338 2.29 5.83 -12.59
CA PRO A 338 1.70 5.09 -13.70
C PRO A 338 2.27 5.56 -15.05
N ASP A 339 2.49 4.63 -15.97
CA ASP A 339 2.85 4.89 -17.36
C ASP A 339 1.67 4.62 -18.29
N VAL A 340 1.57 5.37 -19.37
CA VAL A 340 0.45 5.25 -20.35
C VAL A 340 0.48 3.92 -21.11
N SER A 341 1.66 3.37 -21.31
CA SER A 341 1.89 2.20 -22.19
C SER A 341 2.25 0.93 -21.46
N LEU A 342 2.49 1.00 -20.14
CA LEU A 342 2.98 -0.13 -19.35
C LEU A 342 2.07 -0.41 -18.16
N VAL A 343 1.84 -1.69 -17.90
CA VAL A 343 1.08 -2.11 -16.72
C VAL A 343 1.87 -1.90 -15.42
N TYR A 344 3.19 -2.00 -15.48
CA TYR A 344 4.07 -1.77 -14.34
C TYR A 344 4.55 -0.33 -14.28
N GLY A 345 4.45 0.28 -13.11
CA GLY A 345 4.92 1.65 -12.84
C GLY A 345 6.38 1.70 -12.42
N SER A 346 6.94 2.92 -12.38
CA SER A 346 8.25 3.21 -11.82
C SER A 346 8.14 3.61 -10.33
N SER A 347 9.28 3.52 -9.62
CA SER A 347 9.38 3.75 -8.17
C SER A 347 10.20 4.99 -7.84
N ASP A 348 10.06 5.48 -6.59
CA ASP A 348 11.00 6.49 -6.06
C ASP A 348 12.43 6.00 -6.03
N VAL A 349 12.62 4.71 -5.76
CA VAL A 349 13.97 4.12 -5.70
C VAL A 349 14.62 4.09 -7.07
N ASP A 350 13.85 3.87 -8.16
CA ASP A 350 14.38 3.95 -9.53
C ASP A 350 14.98 5.33 -9.83
N ILE A 351 14.34 6.39 -9.30
CA ILE A 351 14.76 7.78 -9.53
C ILE A 351 16.08 8.09 -8.82
N ILE A 352 16.32 7.54 -7.64
CA ILE A 352 17.47 7.88 -6.78
C ILE A 352 18.55 6.78 -6.72
N ALA A 353 18.39 5.70 -7.48
CA ALA A 353 19.29 4.54 -7.39
C ALA A 353 20.73 4.86 -7.80
N ASP A 354 20.90 5.58 -8.90
CA ASP A 354 22.23 5.91 -9.43
C ASP A 354 22.96 6.91 -8.51
N GLU A 355 22.26 7.92 -7.99
CA GLU A 355 22.80 8.89 -7.03
C GLU A 355 23.17 8.22 -5.71
N GLN A 356 22.38 7.25 -5.26
CA GLN A 356 22.69 6.45 -4.06
C GLN A 356 23.98 5.65 -4.24
N GLU A 357 24.17 5.00 -5.40
CA GLU A 357 25.38 4.23 -5.67
C GLU A 357 26.61 5.14 -5.82
N LEU A 358 26.44 6.32 -6.44
CA LEU A 358 27.49 7.33 -6.51
C LEU A 358 27.88 7.85 -5.11
N LEU A 359 26.89 8.13 -4.25
CA LEU A 359 27.10 8.54 -2.87
C LEU A 359 27.87 7.50 -2.06
N ASN A 360 27.53 6.22 -2.23
CA ASN A 360 28.24 5.13 -1.60
C ASN A 360 29.70 5.06 -2.06
N THR A 361 29.93 5.13 -3.38
CA THR A 361 31.27 5.12 -3.98
C THR A 361 32.13 6.28 -3.49
N LEU A 362 31.60 7.50 -3.47
CA LEU A 362 32.31 8.67 -2.94
C LEU A 362 32.62 8.51 -1.43
N THR A 363 31.72 7.91 -0.68
CA THR A 363 31.94 7.66 0.75
C THR A 363 33.06 6.66 0.95
N GLU A 364 33.11 5.57 0.18
CA GLU A 364 34.19 4.58 0.19
C GLU A 364 35.53 5.20 -0.15
N LEU A 365 35.60 5.93 -1.26
CA LEU A 365 36.83 6.63 -1.70
C LEU A 365 37.33 7.64 -0.66
N ASN A 366 36.44 8.39 -0.04
CA ASN A 366 36.79 9.33 1.01
C ASN A 366 37.38 8.61 2.26
N ILE A 367 36.78 7.48 2.66
CA ILE A 367 37.27 6.67 3.79
C ILE A 367 38.65 6.09 3.42
N GLU A 368 38.81 5.54 2.22
CA GLU A 368 40.10 5.01 1.77
C GLU A 368 41.19 6.09 1.71
N ALA A 369 40.85 7.27 1.19
CA ALA A 369 41.79 8.39 1.16
C ALA A 369 42.23 8.83 2.56
N VAL A 370 41.31 8.85 3.54
CA VAL A 370 41.64 9.10 4.95
C VAL A 370 42.52 8.00 5.51
N LEU A 371 42.25 6.75 5.19
CA LEU A 371 43.10 5.64 5.66
C LEU A 371 44.50 5.69 5.07
N TYR A 372 44.67 6.03 3.78
CA TYR A 372 45.98 6.23 3.17
C TYR A 372 46.74 7.38 3.82
N GLN A 373 46.04 8.44 4.29
CA GLN A 373 46.68 9.50 5.06
C GLN A 373 47.11 9.07 6.47
N LEU A 374 46.28 8.25 7.15
CA LEU A 374 46.59 7.74 8.47
C LEU A 374 47.66 6.64 8.44
N PHE A 375 47.64 5.83 7.40
CA PHE A 375 48.56 4.71 7.20
C PHE A 375 49.24 4.80 5.83
N PRO A 376 50.13 5.78 5.61
CA PRO A 376 50.80 5.95 4.32
C PRO A 376 51.67 4.76 3.99
N GLU A 377 51.85 4.52 2.69
CA GLU A 377 52.73 3.47 2.18
C GLU A 377 54.15 3.68 2.66
N ARG A 378 54.83 2.62 2.98
CA ARG A 378 56.22 2.60 3.40
C ARG A 378 57.08 1.96 2.32
N ARG A 379 58.17 2.62 2.01
CA ARG A 379 59.19 2.08 1.12
C ARG A 379 60.39 1.69 1.95
N ILE A 380 60.87 0.48 1.73
CA ILE A 380 62.02 -0.07 2.40
C ILE A 380 63.09 -0.38 1.35
N ASP A 381 64.36 -0.01 1.64
CA ASP A 381 65.46 -0.45 0.81
C ASP A 381 65.52 -1.99 0.77
N PRO A 382 65.54 -2.65 -0.40
CA PRO A 382 65.54 -4.10 -0.54
C PRO A 382 66.64 -4.80 0.28
N LYS A 383 67.76 -4.11 0.54
CA LYS A 383 68.89 -4.65 1.35
C LYS A 383 68.52 -4.91 2.80
N PHE A 384 67.46 -4.29 3.30
CA PHE A 384 67.01 -4.39 4.69
C PHE A 384 65.65 -5.10 4.80
N ALA A 385 65.01 -5.52 3.72
CA ALA A 385 63.72 -6.17 3.70
C ALA A 385 63.68 -7.43 4.57
N ASP A 386 64.74 -8.26 4.46
CA ASP A 386 64.86 -9.53 5.20
C ASP A 386 65.10 -9.37 6.73
N LYS A 387 65.35 -8.13 7.21
CA LYS A 387 65.60 -7.85 8.61
C LYS A 387 64.34 -7.45 9.38
N ILE A 388 63.20 -7.41 8.75
CA ILE A 388 61.93 -6.97 9.32
C ILE A 388 60.91 -8.10 9.25
N ASP A 389 60.72 -8.81 10.32
CA ASP A 389 59.77 -9.94 10.41
C ASP A 389 58.30 -9.46 10.48
N ASN A 390 58.04 -8.24 10.89
CA ASN A 390 56.70 -7.71 11.05
C ASN A 390 56.67 -6.19 10.86
N LEU A 391 55.95 -5.76 9.82
CA LEU A 391 55.74 -4.34 9.45
C LEU A 391 54.46 -3.73 10.01
N ASP A 392 53.78 -4.42 10.93
CA ASP A 392 52.53 -3.92 11.49
C ASP A 392 52.74 -2.58 12.20
N PRO A 393 51.95 -1.55 11.83
CA PRO A 393 52.04 -0.24 12.46
C PRO A 393 51.53 -0.32 13.88
N ALA A 394 52.40 0.05 14.83
CA ALA A 394 51.99 0.23 16.22
C ALA A 394 52.58 1.54 16.76
N PRO A 395 51.83 2.31 17.54
CA PRO A 395 52.32 3.51 18.20
C PRO A 395 53.56 3.18 19.04
N GLY A 396 54.65 3.95 18.87
CA GLY A 396 55.88 3.77 19.63
C GLY A 396 56.76 2.58 19.22
N LYS A 397 56.46 1.84 18.16
CA LYS A 397 57.26 0.72 17.67
C LYS A 397 58.59 1.23 17.09
N VAL A 398 59.70 0.67 17.58
CA VAL A 398 61.04 1.00 17.10
C VAL A 398 61.53 -0.10 16.17
N TYR A 399 61.97 0.31 14.98
CA TYR A 399 62.59 -0.59 14.00
C TYR A 399 64.10 -0.45 14.06
N PRO A 400 64.88 -1.54 14.24
CA PRO A 400 66.31 -1.49 14.26
C PRO A 400 66.90 -1.39 12.85
N LEU A 401 66.66 -0.26 12.20
CA LEU A 401 67.05 0.05 10.82
C LEU A 401 67.96 1.29 10.80
N PRO A 402 68.94 1.39 9.86
CA PRO A 402 69.63 2.65 9.63
C PRO A 402 68.69 3.78 9.19
N MET A 403 69.03 5.02 9.56
CA MET A 403 68.29 6.18 9.05
C MET A 403 68.26 6.22 7.52
N GLY A 404 67.08 6.42 6.95
CA GLY A 404 66.87 6.43 5.50
C GLY A 404 66.65 5.05 4.85
N ALA A 405 66.69 3.96 5.63
CA ALA A 405 66.39 2.64 5.11
C ALA A 405 64.86 2.38 4.92
N MET A 406 64.03 3.23 5.53
CA MET A 406 62.56 3.20 5.40
C MET A 406 62.06 4.64 5.25
N ASP A 407 61.37 4.89 4.16
CA ASP A 407 60.72 6.16 3.87
C ASP A 407 59.21 6.05 3.83
N TRP A 408 58.52 7.12 4.21
CA TRP A 408 57.07 7.25 4.09
C TRP A 408 56.76 7.94 2.78
N GLN A 409 55.88 7.33 1.98
CA GLN A 409 55.34 8.00 0.82
C GLN A 409 54.19 8.93 1.28
N ASN A 410 54.36 10.22 1.09
CA ASN A 410 53.29 11.17 1.41
C ASN A 410 52.11 10.91 0.48
N PRO A 411 50.92 10.56 1.03
CA PRO A 411 49.73 10.39 0.22
C PRO A 411 49.34 11.74 -0.42
N PRO A 412 48.64 11.74 -1.56
CA PRO A 412 48.11 12.95 -2.15
C PRO A 412 47.11 13.62 -1.20
N ALA A 413 47.04 14.95 -1.20
CA ALA A 413 46.08 15.70 -0.42
C ALA A 413 44.65 15.34 -0.89
N ILE A 414 43.74 15.11 0.05
CA ILE A 414 42.33 14.90 -0.27
C ILE A 414 41.74 16.22 -0.77
N PRO A 415 41.10 16.23 -1.97
CA PRO A 415 40.41 17.42 -2.44
C PRO A 415 39.28 17.81 -1.47
N THR A 416 39.27 19.03 -0.97
CA THR A 416 38.20 19.53 -0.08
C THR A 416 36.83 19.47 -0.73
N ASN A 417 36.75 19.54 -2.07
CA ASN A 417 35.52 19.42 -2.84
C ASN A 417 34.86 18.04 -2.72
N ALA A 418 35.62 16.96 -2.43
CA ALA A 418 35.03 15.63 -2.32
C ALA A 418 34.05 15.49 -1.14
N PHE A 419 34.28 16.22 -0.05
CA PHE A 419 33.35 16.27 1.06
C PHE A 419 32.12 17.14 0.78
N ALA A 420 32.30 18.25 0.03
CA ALA A 420 31.20 19.10 -0.39
C ALA A 420 30.28 18.34 -1.37
N GLU A 421 30.85 17.66 -2.35
CA GLU A 421 30.11 16.86 -3.34
C GLU A 421 29.25 15.77 -2.69
N ARG A 422 29.79 15.08 -1.67
CA ARG A 422 29.02 14.11 -0.90
C ARG A 422 27.79 14.70 -0.22
N ASN A 423 27.89 15.94 0.26
CA ASN A 423 26.76 16.62 0.90
C ASN A 423 25.75 17.13 -0.16
N ASN A 424 26.23 17.56 -1.32
CA ASN A 424 25.36 17.94 -2.45
C ASN A 424 24.52 16.74 -2.91
N LEU A 425 25.15 15.58 -3.14
CA LEU A 425 24.42 14.35 -3.52
C LEU A 425 23.36 13.94 -2.50
N LYS A 426 23.60 14.12 -1.19
CA LYS A 426 22.57 13.88 -0.20
C LYS A 426 21.38 14.84 -0.34
N GLY A 427 21.66 16.08 -0.73
CA GLY A 427 20.63 17.08 -1.04
C GLY A 427 19.82 16.68 -2.26
N GLU A 428 20.49 16.32 -3.35
CA GLU A 428 19.89 15.88 -4.62
C GLU A 428 18.99 14.64 -4.43
N ILE A 429 19.46 13.61 -3.71
CA ILE A 429 18.64 12.42 -3.38
C ILE A 429 17.37 12.81 -2.61
N ARG A 430 17.46 13.75 -1.66
CA ARG A 430 16.29 14.19 -0.89
C ARG A 430 15.31 14.98 -1.76
N GLU A 431 15.83 15.85 -2.61
CA GLU A 431 15.03 16.66 -3.53
C GLU A 431 14.33 15.76 -4.57
N ALA A 432 15.04 14.82 -5.16
CA ALA A 432 14.51 13.87 -6.12
C ALA A 432 13.37 13.01 -5.52
N ALA A 433 13.58 12.50 -4.30
CA ALA A 433 12.59 11.70 -3.59
C ALA A 433 11.49 12.53 -2.89
N SER A 434 11.54 13.86 -2.97
CA SER A 434 10.55 14.78 -2.38
C SER A 434 10.38 14.66 -0.86
N VAL A 435 11.42 14.20 -0.16
CA VAL A 435 11.44 14.07 1.29
C VAL A 435 12.22 15.24 1.88
N SER A 436 11.51 16.27 2.33
CA SER A 436 12.12 17.43 2.96
C SER A 436 12.76 17.10 4.32
N GLU A 437 13.77 17.88 4.74
CA GLU A 437 14.35 17.76 6.08
C GLU A 437 13.32 18.04 7.17
N ILE A 438 12.37 18.93 6.89
CA ILE A 438 11.28 19.31 7.78
C ILE A 438 10.33 18.14 8.00
N SER A 439 10.03 17.33 6.97
CA SER A 439 9.23 16.10 7.10
C SER A 439 9.87 15.06 8.02
N LYS A 440 11.19 15.15 8.25
CA LYS A 440 11.94 14.30 9.18
C LYS A 440 12.06 14.88 10.60
N GLY A 441 11.42 16.03 10.87
CA GLY A 441 11.50 16.71 12.16
C GLY A 441 12.84 17.44 12.40
N ILE A 442 13.65 17.65 11.37
CA ILE A 442 14.87 18.43 11.44
C ILE A 442 14.48 19.89 11.28
N THR A 443 14.62 20.66 12.36
CA THR A 443 14.33 22.10 12.38
C THR A 443 15.25 22.83 11.39
N ALA A 444 14.65 23.66 10.55
CA ALA A 444 15.39 24.55 9.68
C ALA A 444 16.28 25.49 10.52
N THR A 445 17.46 25.84 10.02
CA THR A 445 18.42 26.75 10.62
C THR A 445 17.76 28.06 11.05
N ASP A 446 18.27 28.68 12.12
CA ASP A 446 17.79 29.89 12.83
C ASP A 446 17.31 31.11 12.00
N SER A 447 17.38 31.06 10.66
CA SER A 447 17.00 32.14 9.76
C SER A 447 15.69 31.94 8.99
N THR A 448 15.01 30.78 9.13
CA THR A 448 13.80 30.46 8.33
C THR A 448 12.54 30.94 9.06
N THR A 449 11.73 31.75 8.40
CA THR A 449 10.47 32.23 8.97
C THR A 449 9.42 31.13 9.01
N ALA A 450 8.46 31.21 9.94
CA ALA A 450 7.34 30.26 10.03
C ALA A 450 6.56 30.15 8.71
N THR A 451 6.49 31.24 7.93
CA THR A 451 5.84 31.29 6.62
C THR A 451 6.63 30.50 5.56
N GLU A 452 7.97 30.60 5.56
CA GLU A 452 8.83 29.82 4.65
C GLU A 452 8.78 28.33 5.00
N ILE A 453 8.75 27.99 6.27
CA ILE A 453 8.59 26.59 6.74
C ILE A 453 7.25 26.02 6.26
N LYS A 454 6.16 26.78 6.38
CA LYS A 454 4.82 26.38 5.87
C LYS A 454 4.83 26.21 4.35
N ALA A 455 5.48 27.12 3.61
CA ALA A 455 5.57 27.03 2.15
C ALA A 455 6.41 25.82 1.69
N MET A 456 7.50 25.50 2.39
CA MET A 456 8.34 24.33 2.10
C MET A 456 7.61 23.01 2.43
N LEU A 457 6.87 22.96 3.53
CA LEU A 457 5.99 21.84 3.87
C LEU A 457 4.91 21.66 2.81
N GLY A 458 4.24 22.73 2.39
CA GLY A 458 3.23 22.68 1.35
C GLY A 458 3.72 22.15 0.01
N GLN A 459 4.96 22.44 -0.39
CA GLN A 459 5.55 21.92 -1.65
C GLN A 459 5.94 20.44 -1.53
N ALA A 460 6.49 20.01 -0.40
CA ALA A 460 6.79 18.60 -0.15
C ALA A 460 5.48 17.77 -0.08
N ASP A 461 4.43 18.34 0.49
CA ASP A 461 3.13 17.71 0.62
C ASP A 461 2.42 17.51 -0.73
N ILE A 462 2.66 18.37 -1.75
CA ILE A 462 2.04 18.24 -3.08
C ILE A 462 2.40 16.90 -3.75
N ARG A 463 3.67 16.50 -3.71
CA ARG A 463 4.09 15.22 -4.33
C ARG A 463 3.63 13.99 -3.54
N ILE A 464 3.59 14.09 -2.21
CA ILE A 464 3.02 13.02 -1.36
C ILE A 464 1.51 12.92 -1.61
N ARG A 465 0.83 14.04 -1.82
CA ARG A 465 -0.59 14.10 -2.18
C ARG A 465 -0.86 13.46 -3.54
N GLU A 466 -0.04 13.75 -4.56
CA GLU A 466 -0.14 13.10 -5.89
C GLU A 466 0.00 11.56 -5.78
N LYS A 467 0.97 11.08 -4.99
CA LYS A 467 1.12 9.64 -4.73
C LYS A 467 -0.09 9.06 -4.00
N ALA A 468 -0.61 9.79 -3.02
CA ALA A 468 -1.82 9.39 -2.31
C ALA A 468 -3.04 9.33 -3.25
N ASP A 469 -3.17 10.27 -4.19
CA ASP A 469 -4.22 10.27 -5.21
C ASP A 469 -4.07 9.07 -6.16
N ASN A 470 -2.87 8.82 -6.68
CA ASN A 470 -2.58 7.68 -7.54
C ASN A 470 -2.90 6.35 -6.83
N LEU A 471 -2.54 6.24 -5.56
CA LEU A 471 -2.81 5.06 -4.74
C LEU A 471 -4.30 4.90 -4.43
N ALA A 472 -5.01 6.00 -4.10
CA ALA A 472 -6.44 5.99 -3.82
C ALA A 472 -7.24 5.59 -5.05
N GLN A 473 -6.99 6.22 -6.20
CA GLN A 473 -7.73 5.96 -7.43
C GLN A 473 -7.28 4.70 -8.16
N GLY A 474 -5.99 4.37 -8.10
CA GLY A 474 -5.43 3.18 -8.73
C GLY A 474 -5.72 1.91 -7.93
N PHE A 475 -5.16 1.79 -6.73
CA PHE A 475 -5.19 0.56 -5.93
C PHE A 475 -6.43 0.44 -5.04
N PHE A 476 -6.70 1.43 -4.18
CA PHE A 476 -7.76 1.31 -3.17
C PHE A 476 -9.17 1.38 -3.75
N MET A 477 -9.37 2.07 -4.87
CA MET A 477 -10.66 2.06 -5.57
C MET A 477 -10.96 0.66 -6.14
N GLN A 478 -9.97 -0.04 -6.70
CA GLN A 478 -10.11 -1.44 -7.13
C GLN A 478 -10.38 -2.36 -5.92
N GLU A 479 -9.62 -2.19 -4.82
CA GLU A 479 -9.85 -2.92 -3.56
C GLU A 479 -11.28 -2.76 -3.07
N ALA A 480 -11.76 -1.52 -2.95
CA ALA A 480 -13.13 -1.25 -2.49
C ALA A 480 -14.19 -1.88 -3.41
N THR A 481 -13.97 -1.84 -4.73
CA THR A 481 -14.84 -2.50 -5.70
C THR A 481 -14.87 -4.01 -5.49
N ILE A 482 -13.70 -4.64 -5.32
CA ILE A 482 -13.59 -6.08 -5.10
C ILE A 482 -14.26 -6.48 -3.78
N VAL A 483 -13.98 -5.73 -2.70
CA VAL A 483 -14.57 -5.99 -1.37
C VAL A 483 -16.08 -5.94 -1.43
N PHE A 484 -16.63 -4.92 -2.07
CA PHE A 484 -18.08 -4.78 -2.22
C PHE A 484 -18.70 -5.91 -3.06
N LYS A 485 -18.05 -6.29 -4.16
CA LYS A 485 -18.52 -7.39 -5.00
C LYS A 485 -18.45 -8.74 -4.30
N LEU A 486 -17.39 -8.98 -3.51
CA LEU A 486 -17.30 -10.19 -2.68
C LEU A 486 -18.35 -10.19 -1.58
N LEU A 487 -18.63 -9.06 -0.96
CA LEU A 487 -19.72 -8.92 0.01
C LEU A 487 -21.06 -9.26 -0.63
N GLN A 488 -21.37 -8.71 -1.81
CA GLN A 488 -22.59 -9.01 -2.55
C GLN A 488 -22.73 -10.49 -2.96
N LEU A 489 -21.62 -11.20 -3.17
CA LEU A 489 -21.61 -12.60 -3.60
C LEU A 489 -21.78 -13.57 -2.44
N TYR A 490 -21.17 -13.27 -1.30
CA TYR A 490 -20.99 -14.24 -0.22
C TYR A 490 -21.70 -13.89 1.08
N ALA A 491 -22.06 -12.62 1.31
CA ALA A 491 -22.78 -12.25 2.52
C ALA A 491 -24.24 -12.66 2.44
N ASP A 492 -24.76 -13.15 3.56
CA ASP A 492 -26.18 -13.42 3.73
C ASP A 492 -26.99 -12.10 3.73
N ASP A 493 -28.30 -12.17 3.47
CA ASP A 493 -29.17 -10.98 3.40
C ASP A 493 -29.15 -10.19 4.73
N ASP A 494 -28.96 -10.85 5.88
CA ASP A 494 -28.94 -10.27 7.24
C ASP A 494 -27.48 -10.24 7.79
N TYR A 495 -26.57 -9.55 7.12
CA TYR A 495 -25.16 -9.52 7.56
C TYR A 495 -24.96 -8.59 8.76
N MET A 496 -24.29 -9.10 9.81
CA MET A 496 -24.03 -8.34 11.05
C MET A 496 -22.67 -7.66 11.02
N VAL A 497 -22.66 -6.33 11.07
CA VAL A 497 -21.42 -5.53 11.13
C VAL A 497 -21.12 -5.08 12.55
N ARG A 498 -19.85 -5.09 12.92
CA ARG A 498 -19.36 -4.63 14.20
C ARG A 498 -18.84 -3.19 14.08
N LYS A 499 -19.58 -2.25 14.65
CA LYS A 499 -19.16 -0.86 14.80
C LYS A 499 -18.38 -0.68 16.11
N VAL A 500 -17.22 -0.03 16.02
CA VAL A 500 -16.43 0.39 17.19
C VAL A 500 -16.49 1.91 17.25
N GLY A 501 -17.34 2.45 18.11
CA GLY A 501 -17.50 3.87 18.36
C GLY A 501 -16.97 4.28 19.74
N GLU A 502 -17.12 5.55 20.08
CA GLU A 502 -16.75 6.11 21.39
C GLU A 502 -17.54 5.47 22.54
N ASP A 503 -18.79 5.07 22.30
CA ASP A 503 -19.70 4.41 23.26
C ASP A 503 -19.44 2.89 23.41
N GLY A 504 -18.42 2.33 22.71
CA GLY A 504 -18.08 0.92 22.77
C GLY A 504 -18.33 0.15 21.46
N ILE A 505 -18.59 -1.16 21.59
CA ILE A 505 -18.85 -2.06 20.45
C ILE A 505 -20.36 -2.22 20.29
N ASN A 506 -20.88 -1.78 19.14
CA ASN A 506 -22.24 -1.99 18.73
C ASN A 506 -22.29 -2.93 17.52
N PHE A 507 -23.35 -3.74 17.43
CA PHE A 507 -23.62 -4.60 16.28
C PHE A 507 -24.81 -4.02 15.53
N GLU A 508 -24.66 -3.83 14.23
CA GLU A 508 -25.70 -3.33 13.34
C GLU A 508 -25.94 -4.34 12.23
N GLU A 509 -27.20 -4.60 11.96
CA GLU A 509 -27.63 -5.48 10.88
C GLU A 509 -27.64 -4.72 9.56
N VAL A 510 -27.00 -5.30 8.55
CA VAL A 510 -26.92 -4.75 7.21
C VAL A 510 -27.83 -5.56 6.30
N ASP A 511 -28.93 -4.98 5.88
CA ASP A 511 -29.82 -5.58 4.87
C ASP A 511 -29.13 -5.52 3.49
N MET A 512 -28.46 -6.60 3.10
CA MET A 512 -27.76 -6.70 1.82
C MET A 512 -28.71 -6.67 0.62
N ALA A 513 -30.02 -6.90 0.81
CA ALA A 513 -31.01 -6.79 -0.24
C ALA A 513 -31.13 -5.36 -0.78
N ARG A 514 -30.83 -4.35 0.02
CA ARG A 514 -30.80 -2.93 -0.36
C ARG A 514 -29.63 -2.59 -1.30
N PHE A 515 -28.52 -3.32 -1.24
CA PHE A 515 -27.28 -3.05 -1.94
C PHE A 515 -27.00 -4.00 -3.12
N LYS A 516 -28.05 -4.51 -3.77
CA LYS A 516 -27.93 -5.43 -4.95
C LYS A 516 -27.51 -4.73 -6.24
N GLY A 517 -27.46 -3.39 -6.27
CA GLY A 517 -27.09 -2.60 -7.45
C GLY A 517 -25.59 -2.46 -7.66
N GLU A 518 -25.22 -1.65 -8.66
CA GLU A 518 -23.84 -1.24 -8.90
C GLU A 518 -23.59 0.11 -8.24
N TYR A 519 -22.50 0.19 -7.47
CA TYR A 519 -22.05 1.37 -6.78
C TYR A 519 -20.61 1.68 -7.17
N THR A 520 -20.31 2.97 -7.27
CA THR A 520 -18.93 3.43 -7.53
C THR A 520 -18.29 3.82 -6.21
N PRO A 521 -17.20 3.16 -5.79
CA PRO A 521 -16.48 3.56 -4.60
C PRO A 521 -15.70 4.85 -4.83
N MET A 522 -15.75 5.76 -3.85
CA MET A 522 -14.87 6.91 -3.73
C MET A 522 -13.98 6.68 -2.52
N VAL A 523 -12.68 6.69 -2.72
CA VAL A 523 -11.70 6.40 -1.67
C VAL A 523 -10.93 7.65 -1.31
N THR A 524 -10.81 7.90 -0.01
CA THR A 524 -10.02 9.02 0.54
C THR A 524 -8.99 8.48 1.51
N LEU A 525 -7.73 8.86 1.32
CA LEU A 525 -6.65 8.58 2.27
C LEU A 525 -6.57 9.67 3.32
N ASP A 526 -6.22 9.30 4.54
CA ASP A 526 -6.21 10.18 5.72
C ASP A 526 -5.24 11.36 5.58
N VAL A 527 -4.16 11.19 4.83
CA VAL A 527 -3.21 12.27 4.49
C VAL A 527 -3.93 13.43 3.78
N GLN A 528 -4.82 13.12 2.85
CA GLN A 528 -5.63 14.11 2.13
C GLN A 528 -6.68 14.73 3.05
N ALA A 529 -7.37 13.89 3.82
CA ALA A 529 -8.42 14.33 4.74
C ALA A 529 -7.89 15.27 5.82
N GLN A 530 -6.72 14.99 6.39
CA GLN A 530 -6.09 15.85 7.41
C GLN A 530 -5.60 17.17 6.81
N LEU A 531 -4.99 17.16 5.64
CA LEU A 531 -4.56 18.38 4.95
C LEU A 531 -5.75 19.25 4.55
N GLU A 532 -6.78 18.67 3.93
CA GLU A 532 -8.01 19.37 3.61
C GLU A 532 -8.73 19.89 4.87
N LYS A 533 -8.75 19.11 5.96
CA LYS A 533 -9.34 19.52 7.23
C LYS A 533 -8.59 20.73 7.78
N SER A 534 -7.25 20.72 7.76
CA SER A 534 -6.43 21.85 8.24
C SER A 534 -6.58 23.10 7.36
N GLU A 535 -6.58 22.94 6.04
CA GLU A 535 -6.79 24.06 5.09
C GLU A 535 -8.20 24.67 5.24
N LYS A 536 -9.22 23.82 5.37
CA LYS A 536 -10.60 24.27 5.63
C LYS A 536 -10.73 24.96 6.99
N GLN A 537 -10.10 24.45 8.04
CA GLN A 537 -10.08 25.09 9.36
C GLN A 537 -9.38 26.45 9.31
N GLU A 538 -8.24 26.56 8.62
CA GLU A 538 -7.54 27.84 8.44
C GLU A 538 -8.39 28.83 7.62
N ALA A 539 -9.02 28.37 6.54
CA ALA A 539 -9.95 29.17 5.74
C ALA A 539 -11.16 29.65 6.55
N TYR A 540 -11.74 28.77 7.38
CA TYR A 540 -12.85 29.15 8.27
C TYR A 540 -12.39 30.13 9.37
N THR A 541 -11.19 29.95 9.91
CA THR A 541 -10.61 30.87 10.90
C THR A 541 -10.38 32.25 10.30
N ASN A 542 -9.82 32.31 9.10
CA ASN A 542 -9.61 33.58 8.39
C ASN A 542 -10.93 34.24 8.02
N ALA A 543 -11.92 33.47 7.52
CA ALA A 543 -13.25 33.99 7.24
C ALA A 543 -13.94 34.53 8.50
N PHE A 544 -13.82 33.83 9.63
CA PHE A 544 -14.37 34.27 10.91
C PHE A 544 -13.71 35.56 11.41
N GLN A 545 -12.38 35.70 11.25
CA GLN A 545 -11.68 36.96 11.57
C GLN A 545 -12.16 38.13 10.70
N MET A 546 -12.41 37.89 9.40
CA MET A 546 -12.99 38.93 8.51
C MET A 546 -14.42 39.30 8.93
N ILE A 547 -15.24 38.32 9.34
CA ILE A 547 -16.60 38.57 9.81
C ILE A 547 -16.63 39.39 11.11
N ILE A 548 -15.70 39.09 12.05
CA ILE A 548 -15.58 39.85 13.32
C ILE A 548 -15.09 41.27 13.08
N ALA A 549 -14.24 41.51 12.08
CA ALA A 549 -13.70 42.82 11.77
C ALA A 549 -14.76 43.80 11.27
N ASP A 550 -15.90 43.32 10.78
CA ASP A 550 -17.03 44.16 10.34
C ASP A 550 -18.08 44.26 11.45
N PRO A 551 -18.25 45.46 12.10
CA PRO A 551 -19.15 45.66 13.21
C PRO A 551 -20.64 45.57 12.82
N THR A 552 -20.97 45.48 11.53
CA THR A 552 -22.35 45.36 11.05
C THR A 552 -22.85 43.90 11.05
N ASN A 553 -21.97 42.92 11.23
CA ASN A 553 -22.31 41.50 11.19
C ASN A 553 -22.88 41.01 12.54
N ASN A 554 -23.83 40.09 12.47
CA ASN A 554 -24.34 39.42 13.66
C ASN A 554 -23.35 38.40 14.19
N LEU A 555 -22.59 38.79 15.23
CA LEU A 555 -21.53 38.00 15.82
C LEU A 555 -22.02 36.67 16.41
N MET A 556 -23.23 36.61 16.96
CA MET A 556 -23.79 35.36 17.53
C MET A 556 -24.10 34.36 16.43
N ALA A 557 -24.78 34.79 15.38
CA ALA A 557 -25.03 33.91 14.23
C ALA A 557 -23.74 33.45 13.54
N ALA A 558 -22.72 34.32 13.48
CA ALA A 558 -21.42 33.95 12.94
C ALA A 558 -20.73 32.86 13.80
N LYS A 559 -20.81 32.94 15.13
CA LYS A 559 -20.26 31.91 16.03
C LYS A 559 -21.01 30.59 15.90
N GLU A 560 -22.32 30.57 15.86
CA GLU A 560 -23.15 29.36 15.70
C GLU A 560 -22.82 28.62 14.39
N ILE A 561 -22.57 29.36 13.30
CA ILE A 561 -22.25 28.74 12.00
C ILE A 561 -20.79 28.31 11.88
N MET A 562 -19.86 29.10 12.45
CA MET A 562 -18.43 28.91 12.20
C MET A 562 -17.75 28.02 13.25
N TYR A 563 -18.15 28.02 14.51
CA TYR A 563 -17.53 27.22 15.56
C TYR A 563 -17.60 25.70 15.28
N PRO A 564 -18.73 25.11 14.84
CA PRO A 564 -18.77 23.71 14.46
C PRO A 564 -17.81 23.35 13.32
N LYS A 565 -17.55 24.31 12.42
CA LYS A 565 -16.65 24.12 11.27
C LYS A 565 -15.17 24.32 11.62
N MET A 566 -14.89 25.22 12.58
CA MET A 566 -13.53 25.49 13.06
C MET A 566 -13.05 24.46 14.08
N MET A 567 -13.96 23.91 14.89
CA MET A 567 -13.69 22.96 15.97
C MET A 567 -14.57 21.70 15.82
N PRO A 568 -14.37 20.90 14.76
CA PRO A 568 -15.21 19.72 14.49
C PRO A 568 -15.04 18.60 15.54
N ASP A 569 -14.01 18.69 16.39
CA ASP A 569 -13.75 17.70 17.44
C ASP A 569 -14.50 18.01 18.75
N LEU A 570 -15.24 19.15 18.82
CA LEU A 570 -16.10 19.48 19.93
C LEU A 570 -17.55 19.08 19.65
N ASN A 571 -18.20 18.49 20.65
CA ASN A 571 -19.61 18.14 20.58
C ASN A 571 -20.48 19.39 20.55
N GLN A 572 -21.67 19.26 19.97
CA GLN A 572 -22.62 20.41 19.83
C GLN A 572 -22.99 21.04 21.18
N GLU A 573 -23.09 20.23 22.25
CA GLU A 573 -23.31 20.71 23.61
C GLU A 573 -22.12 21.51 24.17
N GLU A 574 -20.90 21.18 23.83
CA GLU A 574 -19.69 21.90 24.23
C GLU A 574 -19.60 23.25 23.49
N ILE A 575 -19.93 23.26 22.21
CA ILE A 575 -20.02 24.48 21.39
C ILE A 575 -21.09 25.40 21.91
N GLU A 576 -22.28 24.90 22.25
CA GLU A 576 -23.36 25.69 22.87
C GLU A 576 -22.93 26.24 24.22
N ARG A 577 -22.18 25.51 25.04
CA ARG A 577 -21.64 26.05 26.31
C ARG A 577 -20.64 27.18 26.08
N ILE A 578 -19.84 27.13 25.02
CA ILE A 578 -18.88 28.18 24.66
C ILE A 578 -19.63 29.43 24.16
N ILE A 579 -20.72 29.25 23.42
CA ILE A 579 -21.54 30.34 22.87
C ILE A 579 -22.40 30.97 23.94
N THR A 580 -23.00 30.16 24.83
CA THR A 580 -23.94 30.54 25.88
C THR A 580 -23.28 30.87 27.22
N GLN A 581 -21.96 31.06 27.29
CA GLN A 581 -21.35 31.54 28.52
C GLN A 581 -22.01 32.88 28.90
N GLU A 582 -22.96 32.80 29.85
CA GLU A 582 -23.65 33.94 30.42
C GLU A 582 -22.61 34.99 30.84
N GLN A 583 -22.75 36.21 30.33
CA GLN A 583 -22.03 37.32 30.93
C GLN A 583 -22.36 37.30 32.43
N PRO A 584 -21.40 37.35 33.33
CA PRO A 584 -21.70 37.48 34.75
C PRO A 584 -22.63 38.64 34.89
N PRO A 585 -23.73 38.53 35.68
CA PRO A 585 -24.71 39.59 35.82
C PRO A 585 -23.96 40.89 36.17
N MET A 586 -24.11 41.92 35.33
CA MET A 586 -23.55 43.23 35.62
C MET A 586 -24.09 43.64 37.00
N ALA A 587 -23.18 43.81 37.93
CA ALA A 587 -23.53 44.35 39.24
C ALA A 587 -24.32 45.62 39.01
N PRO A 588 -25.46 45.85 39.74
CA PRO A 588 -26.26 47.04 39.56
C PRO A 588 -25.37 48.27 39.76
N MET A 589 -25.31 49.14 38.78
CA MET A 589 -24.62 50.43 38.87
C MET A 589 -25.09 51.16 40.13
N ALA A 590 -24.16 51.38 41.05
CA ALA A 590 -24.37 52.28 42.17
C ALA A 590 -24.65 53.69 41.62
N PRO A 591 -25.57 54.46 42.22
CA PRO A 591 -25.89 55.79 41.75
C PRO A 591 -24.62 56.67 41.81
N GLU A 592 -24.43 57.48 40.76
CA GLU A 592 -23.34 58.44 40.61
C GLU A 592 -23.23 59.34 41.83
N ALA A 593 -22.07 59.30 42.49
CA ALA A 593 -21.67 60.33 43.44
C ALA A 593 -21.14 61.55 42.65
N PRO A 594 -21.37 62.79 43.12
CA PRO A 594 -21.02 63.99 42.37
C PRO A 594 -19.48 64.11 42.24
N ALA A 595 -19.03 64.58 41.06
CA ALA A 595 -17.63 64.75 40.67
C ALA A 595 -16.88 65.65 41.68
N GLU A 596 -15.88 65.09 42.34
CA GLU A 596 -14.78 65.83 42.99
C GLU A 596 -13.68 66.14 41.96
N GLU A 597 -13.25 67.40 41.98
CA GLU A 597 -12.19 67.96 41.15
C GLU A 597 -10.86 67.18 41.38
N ILE A 598 -10.33 66.63 40.31
CA ILE A 598 -9.06 65.92 40.34
C ILE A 598 -7.92 66.94 40.26
N ASN A 599 -7.09 66.92 41.32
CA ASN A 599 -5.87 67.73 41.42
C ASN A 599 -4.76 67.14 40.49
N PRO A 600 -4.11 67.96 39.63
CA PRO A 600 -3.22 67.48 38.57
C PRO A 600 -1.84 66.98 39.01
N GLU A 601 -1.55 66.85 40.30
CA GLU A 601 -0.21 66.51 40.80
C GLU A 601 0.07 64.99 41.03
N MET A 602 -0.83 64.05 40.67
CA MET A 602 -0.64 62.62 40.92
C MET A 602 -0.47 61.75 39.65
N GLN A 603 -0.10 62.30 38.50
CA GLN A 603 0.03 61.53 37.28
C GLN A 603 1.48 61.00 37.01
N ASP A 604 2.46 61.17 37.89
CA ASP A 604 3.87 60.86 37.61
C ASP A 604 4.49 59.71 38.44
N LEU A 605 3.70 58.95 39.18
CA LEU A 605 4.21 57.83 40.01
C LEU A 605 3.84 56.40 39.55
N GLY A 606 3.00 56.26 38.49
CA GLY A 606 2.55 54.97 38.01
C GLY A 606 3.41 54.33 36.89
N ALA A 607 4.29 55.11 36.24
CA ALA A 607 5.05 54.65 35.08
C ALA A 607 6.44 54.07 35.39
N GLN A 608 6.95 54.28 36.59
CA GLN A 608 8.28 53.77 36.95
C GLN A 608 8.28 52.39 37.61
N ASP A 609 7.18 51.95 38.24
CA ASP A 609 7.12 50.62 38.88
C ASP A 609 6.85 49.46 37.92
N VAL A 610 6.29 49.72 36.70
CA VAL A 610 6.06 48.65 35.70
C VAL A 610 7.35 48.30 34.96
N ILE A 611 8.29 49.27 34.79
CA ILE A 611 9.56 49.02 34.12
C ILE A 611 10.56 48.31 35.04
N ALA A 612 10.41 48.45 36.38
CA ALA A 612 11.28 47.77 37.34
C ALA A 612 10.90 46.27 37.53
N GLN A 613 9.67 45.87 37.31
CA GLN A 613 9.27 44.46 37.38
C GLN A 613 9.68 43.63 36.14
N ASP A 614 9.69 44.23 34.96
CA ASP A 614 10.15 43.52 33.73
C ASP A 614 11.65 43.33 33.65
N GLN A 615 12.45 44.18 34.31
CA GLN A 615 13.90 43.99 34.37
C GLN A 615 14.37 43.01 35.46
N ALA A 616 13.56 42.70 36.46
CA ALA A 616 13.86 41.68 37.47
C ALA A 616 13.62 40.24 36.97
N ILE A 617 12.72 40.05 35.99
CA ILE A 617 12.41 38.71 35.44
C ILE A 617 13.47 38.26 34.43
N MET A 618 14.24 39.19 33.81
CA MET A 618 15.27 38.83 32.81
C MET A 618 16.66 38.51 33.41
N GLN A 619 16.87 38.54 34.73
CA GLN A 619 18.16 38.25 35.33
C GLN A 619 18.28 36.89 36.05
N GLU A 620 17.23 36.06 36.07
CA GLU A 620 17.28 34.77 36.78
C GLU A 620 17.43 33.51 35.87
N GLU A 621 17.63 33.65 34.55
CA GLU A 621 17.95 32.50 33.70
C GLU A 621 19.36 32.60 33.09
N GLN A 622 20.39 32.26 33.91
CA GLN A 622 21.66 31.78 33.36
C GLN A 622 21.87 30.31 33.78
N PRO A 623 22.13 29.38 32.85
CA PRO A 623 22.38 28.00 33.15
C PRO A 623 23.79 27.82 33.72
N ILE A 624 23.87 27.13 34.84
CA ILE A 624 25.11 26.63 35.45
C ILE A 624 25.60 25.45 34.61
N TYR A 625 26.71 25.64 33.87
CA TYR A 625 27.52 24.53 33.38
C TYR A 625 28.77 24.43 34.27
N GLY A 626 28.87 23.26 34.95
CA GLY A 626 30.08 22.70 35.52
C GLY A 626 30.32 21.33 34.92
#